data_31d4c568d24c700cd1d5a5583f77d290
#
_entry.id   31d4c568d24c700cd1d5a5583f77d290
#
_cell.length_a   1.000
_cell.length_b   1.000
_cell.length_c   1.000
_cell.angle_alpha   90.00
_cell.angle_beta   90.00
_cell.angle_gamma   90.00
#
_symmetry.space_group_name_H-M   'P 1'
#
loop_
_entity.id
_entity.type
_entity.pdbx_description
1 polymer ?
#
loop_
_entity_poly.entity_id
_entity_poly.type
_entity_poly.pdbx_seq_one_letter_code
_entity_poly.pdbx_strand_id
1 'polypeptide(L)'
;MIIASNNKGKLKEIKEIFNDIELKSLKEANINIEVDEDQDTFYGNALKKAKAIYELSKEETISDDSGICIDKLNDWPGVFTHRFLGEDKTDRERNLAIIEKCKDLKDRSARVVCNIVYYDGEKTVVGEGVIKGKITEEPRGENGFGFDEIFELKNGKTLAELNSEEKNEVSARYLALIDLKNKLN
;
A
#
# COMPACT_ATOMS: atom_id res chain seq x y z
N MET A 1 8.25 6.90 -16.72
CA MET A 1 8.51 6.31 -15.38
C MET A 1 7.70 5.03 -15.21
N ILE A 2 8.26 3.98 -14.60
CA ILE A 2 7.60 2.67 -14.42
C ILE A 2 7.06 2.53 -13.00
N ILE A 3 5.84 1.99 -12.87
CA ILE A 3 5.28 1.58 -11.56
C ILE A 3 5.60 0.09 -11.35
N ALA A 4 6.45 -0.21 -10.36
CA ALA A 4 6.88 -1.57 -10.02
C ALA A 4 5.80 -2.32 -9.22
N SER A 5 4.63 -2.52 -9.82
CA SER A 5 3.50 -3.24 -9.21
C SER A 5 2.64 -3.92 -10.27
N ASN A 6 2.12 -5.10 -9.93
CA ASN A 6 1.08 -5.81 -10.69
C ASN A 6 -0.32 -5.65 -10.07
N ASN A 7 -0.42 -5.04 -8.87
CA ASN A 7 -1.70 -4.83 -8.20
C ASN A 7 -2.50 -3.73 -8.90
N LYS A 8 -3.64 -4.11 -9.50
CA LYS A 8 -4.50 -3.20 -10.28
C LYS A 8 -5.04 -2.03 -9.46
N GLY A 9 -5.34 -2.25 -8.17
CA GLY A 9 -5.81 -1.19 -7.28
C GLY A 9 -4.73 -0.15 -7.03
N LYS A 10 -3.51 -0.58 -6.71
CA LYS A 10 -2.35 0.31 -6.53
C LYS A 10 -2.04 1.09 -7.81
N LEU A 11 -2.02 0.41 -8.97
CA LEU A 11 -1.79 1.06 -10.27
C LEU A 11 -2.81 2.15 -10.56
N LYS A 12 -4.11 1.86 -10.28
CA LYS A 12 -5.19 2.83 -10.47
C LYS A 12 -4.97 4.07 -9.61
N GLU A 13 -4.79 3.89 -8.28
CA GLU A 13 -4.59 5.00 -7.34
C GLU A 13 -3.37 5.85 -7.69
N ILE A 14 -2.23 5.21 -8.02
CA ILE A 14 -0.99 5.94 -8.37
C ILE A 14 -1.19 6.76 -9.64
N LYS A 15 -1.82 6.20 -10.69
CA LYS A 15 -2.09 6.92 -11.94
C LYS A 15 -3.10 8.06 -11.77
N GLU A 16 -4.09 7.92 -10.89
CA GLU A 16 -5.07 8.97 -10.59
C GLU A 16 -4.43 10.15 -9.85
N ILE A 17 -3.51 9.89 -8.92
CA ILE A 17 -2.84 10.91 -8.11
C ILE A 17 -1.70 11.58 -8.87
N PHE A 18 -0.88 10.82 -9.59
CA PHE A 18 0.19 11.30 -10.46
C PHE A 18 -0.26 11.42 -11.91
N ASN A 19 -1.33 12.17 -12.16
CA ASN A 19 -1.94 12.33 -13.47
C ASN A 19 -1.18 13.31 -14.40
N ASP A 20 -0.20 14.02 -13.89
CA ASP A 20 0.68 14.95 -14.62
C ASP A 20 1.98 14.30 -15.12
N ILE A 21 2.19 13.01 -14.86
CA ILE A 21 3.38 12.26 -15.26
C ILE A 21 2.98 11.04 -16.08
N GLU A 22 3.71 10.76 -17.16
CA GLU A 22 3.51 9.53 -17.93
C GLU A 22 4.00 8.32 -17.12
N LEU A 23 3.06 7.50 -16.67
CA LEU A 23 3.30 6.30 -15.87
C LEU A 23 2.95 5.03 -16.65
N LYS A 24 3.90 4.10 -16.71
CA LYS A 24 3.75 2.77 -17.31
C LYS A 24 3.65 1.72 -16.21
N SER A 25 2.73 0.77 -16.32
CA SER A 25 2.75 -0.46 -15.53
C SER A 25 3.86 -1.41 -16.01
N LEU A 26 4.19 -2.44 -15.24
CA LEU A 26 5.12 -3.49 -15.66
C LEU A 26 4.69 -4.14 -16.98
N LYS A 27 3.38 -4.37 -17.15
CA LYS A 27 2.82 -4.93 -18.39
C LYS A 27 3.03 -4.00 -19.59
N GLU A 28 2.80 -2.70 -19.45
CA GLU A 28 3.02 -1.70 -20.51
C GLU A 28 4.51 -1.55 -20.85
N ALA A 29 5.40 -1.81 -19.89
CA ALA A 29 6.85 -1.85 -20.08
C ALA A 29 7.38 -3.22 -20.58
N ASN A 30 6.50 -4.21 -20.83
CA ASN A 30 6.85 -5.60 -21.19
C ASN A 30 7.78 -6.29 -20.17
N ILE A 31 7.66 -5.95 -18.89
CA ILE A 31 8.41 -6.55 -17.79
C ILE A 31 7.53 -7.59 -17.11
N ASN A 32 7.99 -8.83 -17.09
CA ASN A 32 7.28 -9.94 -16.45
C ASN A 32 8.20 -10.61 -15.43
N ILE A 33 8.34 -9.94 -14.27
CA ILE A 33 9.04 -10.50 -13.12
C ILE A 33 8.22 -10.29 -11.86
N GLU A 34 8.45 -11.14 -10.90
CA GLU A 34 7.99 -11.00 -9.52
C GLU A 34 9.21 -10.77 -8.64
N VAL A 35 9.14 -9.80 -7.75
CA VAL A 35 10.22 -9.46 -6.83
C VAL A 35 9.77 -9.83 -5.42
N ASP A 36 10.50 -10.74 -4.79
CA ASP A 36 10.22 -11.19 -3.43
C ASP A 36 10.27 -10.02 -2.43
N GLU A 37 9.23 -9.90 -1.63
CA GLU A 37 9.13 -8.92 -0.54
C GLU A 37 9.63 -9.54 0.78
N ASP A 38 10.92 -9.78 0.88
CA ASP A 38 11.60 -10.47 2.00
C ASP A 38 12.27 -9.52 3.01
N GLN A 39 12.05 -8.21 2.85
CA GLN A 39 12.62 -7.21 3.76
C GLN A 39 11.73 -7.00 5.00
N ASP A 40 12.35 -6.55 6.10
CA ASP A 40 11.68 -6.33 7.39
C ASP A 40 10.93 -5.00 7.49
N THR A 41 10.99 -4.16 6.45
CA THR A 41 10.36 -2.84 6.41
C THR A 41 9.64 -2.60 5.09
N PHE A 42 8.56 -1.79 5.12
CA PHE A 42 7.88 -1.33 3.91
C PHE A 42 8.84 -0.59 2.97
N TYR A 43 9.70 0.26 3.51
CA TYR A 43 10.76 0.93 2.74
C TYR A 43 11.68 -0.07 2.05
N GLY A 44 12.17 -1.07 2.78
CA GLY A 44 13.07 -2.10 2.23
C GLY A 44 12.45 -2.86 1.06
N ASN A 45 11.20 -3.30 1.20
CA ASN A 45 10.47 -3.99 0.12
C ASN A 45 10.26 -3.07 -1.08
N ALA A 46 9.83 -1.82 -0.85
CA ALA A 46 9.64 -0.85 -1.92
C ALA A 46 10.97 -0.57 -2.65
N LEU A 47 12.06 -0.32 -1.92
CA LEU A 47 13.38 -0.08 -2.52
C LEU A 47 13.88 -1.27 -3.33
N LYS A 48 13.74 -2.49 -2.80
CA LYS A 48 14.13 -3.72 -3.52
C LYS A 48 13.39 -3.84 -4.84
N LYS A 49 12.08 -3.61 -4.85
CA LYS A 49 11.26 -3.62 -6.08
C LYS A 49 11.70 -2.54 -7.07
N ALA A 50 11.87 -1.29 -6.61
CA ALA A 50 12.27 -0.19 -7.47
C ALA A 50 13.61 -0.48 -8.17
N LYS A 51 14.61 -0.93 -7.41
CA LYS A 51 15.94 -1.27 -7.95
C LYS A 51 15.88 -2.43 -8.94
N ALA A 52 15.16 -3.50 -8.62
CA ALA A 52 15.06 -4.66 -9.49
C ALA A 52 14.43 -4.30 -10.86
N ILE A 53 13.40 -3.46 -10.86
CA ILE A 53 12.77 -3.02 -12.11
C ILE A 53 13.65 -2.04 -12.88
N TYR A 54 14.32 -1.12 -12.19
CA TYR A 54 15.28 -0.21 -12.82
C TYR A 54 16.42 -0.96 -13.49
N GLU A 55 16.99 -1.99 -12.86
CA GLU A 55 18.08 -2.77 -13.46
C GLU A 55 17.70 -3.43 -14.77
N LEU A 56 16.43 -3.80 -14.95
CA LEU A 56 15.92 -4.39 -16.18
C LEU A 56 15.57 -3.35 -17.24
N SER A 57 14.96 -2.25 -16.85
CA SER A 57 14.40 -1.26 -17.78
C SER A 57 15.35 -0.11 -18.09
N LYS A 58 16.20 0.24 -17.14
CA LYS A 58 17.00 1.49 -17.10
C LYS A 58 16.12 2.75 -17.18
N GLU A 59 14.81 2.61 -16.86
CA GLU A 59 13.88 3.73 -16.74
C GLU A 59 13.63 4.05 -15.27
N GLU A 60 13.42 5.34 -14.97
CA GLU A 60 12.97 5.80 -13.66
C GLU A 60 11.81 4.96 -13.15
N THR A 61 11.87 4.55 -11.91
CA THR A 61 10.92 3.59 -11.35
C THR A 61 10.38 4.09 -10.02
N ILE A 62 9.06 3.95 -9.83
CA ILE A 62 8.43 4.07 -8.52
C ILE A 62 7.86 2.72 -8.09
N SER A 63 7.95 2.44 -6.81
CA SER A 63 7.33 1.26 -6.20
C SER A 63 6.70 1.62 -4.88
N ASP A 64 5.69 0.87 -4.46
CA ASP A 64 5.12 1.02 -3.13
C ASP A 64 5.17 -0.30 -2.35
N ASP A 65 5.29 -0.18 -1.04
CA ASP A 65 4.88 -1.21 -0.13
C ASP A 65 4.05 -0.60 1.00
N SER A 66 3.01 -1.32 1.42
CA SER A 66 2.02 -0.81 2.36
C SER A 66 1.36 -1.93 3.13
N GLY A 67 0.94 -1.64 4.34
CA GLY A 67 0.24 -2.59 5.16
C GLY A 67 -0.42 -1.97 6.36
N ILE A 68 -1.13 -2.81 7.09
CA ILE A 68 -1.84 -2.45 8.31
C ILE A 68 -1.03 -2.88 9.54
N CYS A 69 -0.89 -1.97 10.49
CA CYS A 69 -0.18 -2.19 11.75
C CYS A 69 -1.16 -2.00 12.91
N ILE A 70 -1.36 -3.03 13.72
CA ILE A 70 -2.31 -3.02 14.86
C ILE A 70 -1.51 -2.80 16.13
N ASP A 71 -1.76 -1.67 16.80
CA ASP A 71 -0.93 -1.20 17.92
C ASP A 71 -0.81 -2.22 19.06
N LYS A 72 -1.93 -2.86 19.44
CA LYS A 72 -1.96 -3.87 20.52
C LYS A 72 -1.41 -5.25 20.13
N LEU A 73 -1.03 -5.43 18.86
CA LEU A 73 -0.44 -6.67 18.35
C LEU A 73 1.02 -6.47 17.89
N ASN A 74 1.73 -5.47 18.44
CA ASN A 74 3.12 -5.13 18.08
C ASN A 74 3.28 -4.92 16.58
N ASP A 75 2.40 -4.10 15.99
CA ASP A 75 2.37 -3.77 14.57
C ASP A 75 2.05 -4.94 13.62
N TRP A 76 1.62 -6.10 14.15
CA TRP A 76 1.16 -7.20 13.31
C TRP A 76 -0.10 -6.78 12.50
N PRO A 77 -0.30 -7.23 11.25
CA PRO A 77 0.59 -8.04 10.44
C PRO A 77 1.75 -7.26 9.79
N GLY A 78 1.71 -5.91 9.77
CA GLY A 78 2.81 -5.07 9.27
C GLY A 78 3.19 -5.41 7.83
N VAL A 79 4.47 -5.60 7.56
CA VAL A 79 5.01 -5.96 6.23
C VAL A 79 4.47 -7.29 5.69
N PHE A 80 3.87 -8.11 6.55
CA PHE A 80 3.26 -9.38 6.15
C PHE A 80 1.78 -9.26 5.76
N THR A 81 1.22 -8.06 5.71
CA THR A 81 -0.22 -7.83 5.48
C THR A 81 -0.80 -8.64 4.31
N HIS A 82 -0.09 -8.79 3.22
CA HIS A 82 -0.57 -9.53 2.05
C HIS A 82 -0.21 -11.03 2.04
N ARG A 83 0.65 -11.50 2.95
CA ARG A 83 1.19 -12.87 2.92
C ARG A 83 1.11 -13.66 4.22
N PHE A 84 0.59 -13.08 5.33
CA PHE A 84 0.57 -13.75 6.63
C PHE A 84 -0.31 -15.02 6.70
N LEU A 85 -1.21 -15.23 5.74
CA LEU A 85 -2.01 -16.46 5.58
C LEU A 85 -1.60 -17.31 4.36
N GLY A 86 -0.52 -16.93 3.65
CA GLY A 86 -0.14 -17.50 2.37
C GLY A 86 -0.64 -16.67 1.18
N GLU A 87 -0.06 -16.91 0.02
CA GLU A 87 -0.31 -16.13 -1.19
C GLU A 87 -1.64 -16.47 -1.89
N ASP A 88 -2.15 -17.67 -1.68
CA ASP A 88 -3.38 -18.22 -2.25
C ASP A 88 -4.66 -17.65 -1.63
N LYS A 89 -4.54 -16.86 -0.56
CA LYS A 89 -5.69 -16.31 0.16
C LYS A 89 -6.22 -15.03 -0.44
N THR A 90 -7.54 -14.87 -0.41
CA THR A 90 -8.23 -13.66 -0.80
C THR A 90 -8.06 -12.55 0.24
N ASP A 91 -8.24 -11.30 -0.16
CA ASP A 91 -8.27 -10.16 0.78
C ASP A 91 -9.35 -10.37 1.85
N ARG A 92 -10.51 -10.90 1.45
CA ARG A 92 -11.60 -11.18 2.39
C ARG A 92 -11.21 -12.18 3.47
N GLU A 93 -10.52 -13.27 3.13
CA GLU A 93 -10.03 -14.26 4.10
C GLU A 93 -9.01 -13.64 5.06
N ARG A 94 -8.09 -12.80 4.54
CA ARG A 94 -7.12 -12.07 5.37
C ARG A 94 -7.82 -11.10 6.31
N ASN A 95 -8.80 -10.35 5.84
CA ASN A 95 -9.57 -9.40 6.62
C ASN A 95 -10.34 -10.07 7.77
N LEU A 96 -11.01 -11.17 7.50
CA LEU A 96 -11.70 -11.95 8.53
C LEU A 96 -10.72 -12.51 9.58
N ALA A 97 -9.54 -12.95 9.19
CA ALA A 97 -8.51 -13.41 10.12
C ALA A 97 -7.94 -12.28 10.98
N ILE A 98 -7.80 -11.06 10.44
CA ILE A 98 -7.40 -9.88 11.22
C ILE A 98 -8.49 -9.54 12.25
N ILE A 99 -9.76 -9.51 11.85
CA ILE A 99 -10.89 -9.26 12.75
C ILE A 99 -10.93 -10.31 13.88
N GLU A 100 -10.81 -11.59 13.53
CA GLU A 100 -10.81 -12.68 14.52
C GLU A 100 -9.66 -12.52 15.52
N LYS A 101 -8.46 -12.15 15.05
CA LYS A 101 -7.31 -11.90 15.93
C LYS A 101 -7.51 -10.69 16.86
N CYS A 102 -8.34 -9.74 16.46
CA CYS A 102 -8.66 -8.55 17.24
C CYS A 102 -9.89 -8.71 18.16
N LYS A 103 -10.62 -9.83 18.11
CA LYS A 103 -11.94 -9.97 18.76
C LYS A 103 -11.94 -9.68 20.26
N ASP A 104 -10.89 -10.07 20.97
CA ASP A 104 -10.77 -9.89 22.43
C ASP A 104 -10.04 -8.58 22.81
N LEU A 105 -9.62 -7.77 21.84
CA LEU A 105 -8.98 -6.51 22.09
C LEU A 105 -10.00 -5.43 22.44
N LYS A 106 -9.81 -4.78 23.61
CA LYS A 106 -10.61 -3.59 23.99
C LYS A 106 -10.26 -2.36 23.16
N ASP A 107 -9.02 -2.30 22.71
CA ASP A 107 -8.49 -1.23 21.88
C ASP A 107 -7.99 -1.84 20.55
N ARG A 108 -8.69 -1.52 19.47
CA ARG A 108 -8.41 -2.00 18.11
C ARG A 108 -7.70 -0.94 17.27
N SER A 109 -7.04 0.03 17.91
CA SER A 109 -6.29 1.08 17.22
C SER A 109 -5.28 0.48 16.27
N ALA A 110 -5.26 1.04 15.08
CA ALA A 110 -4.39 0.60 13.99
C ALA A 110 -3.96 1.78 13.13
N ARG A 111 -2.91 1.57 12.35
CA ARG A 111 -2.49 2.50 11.32
C ARG A 111 -2.23 1.77 10.02
N VAL A 112 -2.47 2.45 8.92
CA VAL A 112 -1.99 2.04 7.60
C VAL A 112 -0.74 2.84 7.30
N VAL A 113 0.31 2.12 6.91
CA VAL A 113 1.60 2.70 6.52
C VAL A 113 1.82 2.41 5.03
N CYS A 114 2.29 3.41 4.30
CA CYS A 114 2.70 3.28 2.91
C CYS A 114 4.04 3.97 2.72
N ASN A 115 5.01 3.26 2.17
CA ASN A 115 6.26 3.82 1.67
C ASN A 115 6.28 3.72 0.15
N ILE A 116 6.55 4.84 -0.51
CA ILE A 116 6.76 4.90 -1.96
C ILE A 116 8.19 5.31 -2.22
N VAL A 117 8.89 4.54 -3.03
CA VAL A 117 10.28 4.78 -3.40
C VAL A 117 10.37 5.13 -4.87
N TYR A 118 10.97 6.28 -5.17
CA TYR A 118 11.48 6.63 -6.48
C TYR A 118 12.95 6.23 -6.59
N TYR A 119 13.34 5.69 -7.73
CA TYR A 119 14.71 5.32 -8.04
C TYR A 119 15.01 5.54 -9.52
N ASP A 120 16.11 6.26 -9.84
CA ASP A 120 16.54 6.56 -11.21
C ASP A 120 17.92 5.97 -11.59
N GLY A 121 18.47 5.12 -10.71
CA GLY A 121 19.79 4.51 -10.87
C GLY A 121 20.87 5.17 -9.99
N GLU A 122 20.69 6.41 -9.61
CA GLU A 122 21.61 7.18 -8.75
C GLU A 122 20.90 7.66 -7.49
N LYS A 123 19.78 8.33 -7.66
CA LYS A 123 19.00 8.95 -6.59
C LYS A 123 17.91 8.01 -6.09
N THR A 124 17.76 7.95 -4.77
CA THR A 124 16.61 7.33 -4.11
C THR A 124 15.85 8.40 -3.34
N VAL A 125 14.56 8.52 -3.60
CA VAL A 125 13.67 9.42 -2.84
C VAL A 125 12.53 8.60 -2.28
N VAL A 126 12.17 8.87 -1.02
CA VAL A 126 11.12 8.14 -0.30
C VAL A 126 10.01 9.08 0.10
N GLY A 127 8.79 8.74 -0.32
CA GLY A 127 7.57 9.33 0.19
C GLY A 127 6.94 8.42 1.25
N GLU A 128 6.48 9.00 2.34
CA GLU A 128 5.89 8.28 3.46
C GLU A 128 4.49 8.79 3.76
N GLY A 129 3.57 7.86 4.00
CA GLY A 129 2.20 8.18 4.38
C GLY A 129 1.70 7.25 5.47
N VAL A 130 1.08 7.85 6.48
CA VAL A 130 0.49 7.12 7.61
C VAL A 130 -0.87 7.69 7.91
N ILE A 131 -1.87 6.83 7.98
CA ILE A 131 -3.20 7.18 8.48
C ILE A 131 -3.52 6.37 9.73
N LYS A 132 -4.23 6.98 10.66
CA LYS A 132 -4.65 6.36 11.93
C LYS A 132 -6.14 6.07 11.91
N GLY A 133 -6.49 4.91 12.45
CA GLY A 133 -7.87 4.44 12.54
C GLY A 133 -7.98 3.27 13.51
N LYS A 134 -8.92 2.39 13.25
CA LYS A 134 -9.11 1.16 14.03
C LYS A 134 -9.63 0.02 13.16
N ILE A 135 -9.47 -1.21 13.62
CA ILE A 135 -10.05 -2.41 13.01
C ILE A 135 -11.52 -2.50 13.39
N THR A 136 -12.38 -2.71 12.38
CA THR A 136 -13.82 -2.94 12.57
C THR A 136 -14.13 -4.29 13.20
N GLU A 137 -15.36 -4.51 13.63
CA GLU A 137 -15.82 -5.82 14.10
C GLU A 137 -16.30 -6.72 12.97
N GLU A 138 -16.68 -6.12 11.86
CA GLU A 138 -17.10 -6.79 10.62
C GLU A 138 -16.65 -5.96 9.43
N PRO A 139 -16.44 -6.58 8.25
CA PRO A 139 -16.12 -5.85 7.04
C PRO A 139 -17.30 -5.00 6.57
N ARG A 140 -17.02 -3.74 6.16
CA ARG A 140 -18.02 -2.77 5.68
C ARG A 140 -17.52 -2.06 4.42
N GLY A 141 -18.46 -1.77 3.50
CA GLY A 141 -18.19 -1.14 2.23
C GLY A 141 -17.84 -2.13 1.11
N GLU A 142 -17.88 -1.64 -0.14
CA GLU A 142 -17.71 -2.47 -1.33
C GLU A 142 -16.63 -1.93 -2.28
N ASN A 143 -16.06 -0.77 -1.96
CA ASN A 143 -15.03 -0.13 -2.77
C ASN A 143 -13.62 -0.53 -2.31
N GLY A 144 -12.61 -0.16 -3.11
CA GLY A 144 -11.22 -0.36 -2.74
C GLY A 144 -10.71 -1.79 -2.92
N PHE A 145 -9.75 -2.19 -2.10
CA PHE A 145 -9.07 -3.49 -2.12
C PHE A 145 -8.28 -3.71 -0.84
N GLY A 146 -7.71 -4.92 -0.68
CA GLY A 146 -6.89 -5.24 0.48
C GLY A 146 -7.69 -5.18 1.77
N PHE A 147 -7.24 -4.38 2.72
CA PHE A 147 -7.83 -4.22 4.05
C PHE A 147 -8.82 -3.03 4.16
N ASP A 148 -9.22 -2.42 3.05
CA ASP A 148 -10.06 -1.22 3.06
C ASP A 148 -11.40 -1.41 3.78
N GLU A 149 -11.99 -2.62 3.68
CA GLU A 149 -13.28 -2.94 4.29
C GLU A 149 -13.24 -3.11 5.82
N ILE A 150 -12.05 -3.19 6.41
CA ILE A 150 -11.88 -3.38 7.86
C ILE A 150 -11.14 -2.24 8.55
N PHE A 151 -10.68 -1.23 7.82
CA PHE A 151 -9.98 -0.08 8.39
C PHE A 151 -10.90 1.11 8.49
N GLU A 152 -11.36 1.42 9.71
CA GLU A 152 -12.26 2.53 10.01
C GLU A 152 -11.47 3.80 10.35
N LEU A 153 -11.80 4.88 9.65
CA LEU A 153 -11.29 6.22 9.88
C LEU A 153 -11.98 6.91 11.08
N LYS A 154 -11.44 8.05 11.52
CA LYS A 154 -12.01 8.84 12.63
C LYS A 154 -13.46 9.30 12.42
N ASN A 155 -13.91 9.42 11.16
CA ASN A 155 -15.28 9.81 10.83
C ASN A 155 -16.26 8.64 10.88
N GLY A 156 -15.83 7.44 11.28
CA GLY A 156 -16.65 6.24 11.40
C GLY A 156 -16.86 5.47 10.10
N LYS A 157 -16.35 5.94 8.95
CA LYS A 157 -16.38 5.21 7.68
C LYS A 157 -15.14 4.34 7.51
N THR A 158 -15.28 3.17 6.90
CA THR A 158 -14.13 2.42 6.42
C THR A 158 -13.62 3.01 5.11
N LEU A 159 -12.37 2.67 4.72
CA LEU A 159 -11.84 3.07 3.41
C LEU A 159 -12.68 2.53 2.25
N ALA A 160 -13.32 1.36 2.43
CA ALA A 160 -14.20 0.76 1.42
C ALA A 160 -15.60 1.39 1.35
N GLU A 161 -16.00 2.21 2.33
CA GLU A 161 -17.22 3.01 2.29
C GLU A 161 -17.02 4.39 1.61
N LEU A 162 -15.80 4.70 1.20
CA LEU A 162 -15.45 5.90 0.44
C LEU A 162 -15.48 5.59 -1.07
N ASN A 163 -15.84 6.59 -1.88
CA ASN A 163 -15.57 6.50 -3.31
C ASN A 163 -14.08 6.75 -3.63
N SER A 164 -13.66 6.57 -4.90
CA SER A 164 -12.26 6.72 -5.29
C SER A 164 -11.71 8.12 -5.00
N GLU A 165 -12.47 9.16 -5.25
CA GLU A 165 -12.04 10.55 -5.03
C GLU A 165 -11.83 10.82 -3.53
N GLU A 166 -12.82 10.48 -2.70
CA GLU A 166 -12.74 10.61 -1.24
C GLU A 166 -11.54 9.83 -0.67
N LYS A 167 -11.31 8.59 -1.15
CA LYS A 167 -10.19 7.75 -0.70
C LYS A 167 -8.85 8.33 -1.13
N ASN A 168 -8.75 8.86 -2.36
CA ASN A 168 -7.53 9.47 -2.87
C ASN A 168 -7.14 10.78 -2.15
N GLU A 169 -7.98 11.32 -1.29
CA GLU A 169 -7.65 12.49 -0.46
C GLU A 169 -7.15 12.11 0.96
N VAL A 170 -7.45 10.90 1.41
CA VAL A 170 -7.23 10.51 2.81
C VAL A 170 -6.36 9.26 2.99
N SER A 171 -6.05 8.54 1.92
CA SER A 171 -5.31 7.27 2.04
C SER A 171 -3.84 7.46 2.38
N ALA A 172 -3.22 6.46 3.02
CA ALA A 172 -1.78 6.48 3.28
C ALA A 172 -0.97 6.57 1.98
N ARG A 173 -1.43 5.95 0.88
CA ARG A 173 -0.78 6.04 -0.42
C ARG A 173 -0.84 7.45 -0.99
N TYR A 174 -1.97 8.13 -0.88
CA TYR A 174 -2.06 9.53 -1.28
C TYR A 174 -1.05 10.39 -0.54
N LEU A 175 -1.00 10.28 0.80
CA LEU A 175 -0.04 11.04 1.60
C LEU A 175 1.41 10.74 1.21
N ALA A 176 1.74 9.46 0.97
CA ALA A 176 3.07 9.05 0.52
C ALA A 176 3.43 9.62 -0.86
N LEU A 177 2.48 9.63 -1.80
CA LEU A 177 2.70 10.20 -3.15
C LEU A 177 2.89 11.72 -3.10
N ILE A 178 2.11 12.43 -2.30
CA ILE A 178 2.28 13.89 -2.12
C ILE A 178 3.63 14.20 -1.45
N ASP A 179 4.02 13.45 -0.43
CA ASP A 179 5.33 13.59 0.22
C ASP A 179 6.47 13.31 -0.78
N LEU A 180 6.35 12.25 -1.59
CA LEU A 180 7.31 11.96 -2.65
C LEU A 180 7.42 13.11 -3.67
N LYS A 181 6.28 13.61 -4.15
CA LYS A 181 6.23 14.71 -5.13
C LYS A 181 6.91 15.97 -4.60
N ASN A 182 6.68 16.31 -3.33
CA ASN A 182 7.33 17.47 -2.69
C ASN A 182 8.84 17.31 -2.54
N LYS A 183 9.34 16.08 -2.41
CA LYS A 183 10.79 15.80 -2.29
C LYS A 183 11.49 15.66 -3.65
N LEU A 184 10.75 15.43 -4.72
CA LEU A 184 11.28 15.36 -6.09
C LEU A 184 11.44 16.74 -6.73
N ASN A 185 10.63 17.73 -6.34
CA ASN A 185 10.70 19.13 -6.77
C ASN A 185 11.77 19.89 -5.97
#